data_e1163c57f8db59c4de1aaba0f32f6714
#
_entry.id   e1163c57f8db59c4de1aaba0f32f6714
#
_cell.length_a   1.000
_cell.length_b   1.000
_cell.length_c   1.000
_cell.angle_alpha   90.00
_cell.angle_beta   90.00
_cell.angle_gamma   90.00
#
_symmetry.space_group_name_H-M   'P 1'
#
loop_
_entity.id
_entity.type
_entity.pdbx_description
1 polymer ?
#
loop_
_entity_poly.entity_id
_entity_poly.type
_entity_poly.pdbx_seq_one_letter_code
_entity_poly.pdbx_strand_id
1 'polypeptide(L)'
;MIHITAQMRVLVAIEPVDGRKGIDSLVRVCQGHLCEDPFSGCVFIFRSRRGTSIRLLSYDGQGYWLAQKRLSKGKFTWWPESSSAAKALEAYEAQLLMVAGDVSRVRAAPMWRRVSEVK
;
A
#
# COMPACT_ATOMS: atom_id res chain seq x y z
N MET A 1 -0.52 -7.87 13.33
CA MET A 1 -0.60 -6.61 12.60
C MET A 1 0.64 -6.38 11.76
N ILE A 2 0.46 -5.89 10.56
CA ILE A 2 1.59 -5.58 9.69
C ILE A 2 2.25 -4.29 10.16
N HIS A 3 3.55 -4.34 10.31
CA HIS A 3 4.32 -3.19 10.77
C HIS A 3 5.20 -2.66 9.63
N ILE A 4 4.93 -1.44 9.22
CA ILE A 4 5.67 -0.79 8.15
C ILE A 4 6.73 0.11 8.77
N THR A 5 7.99 -0.16 8.47
CA THR A 5 9.11 0.62 8.99
C THR A 5 9.55 1.66 7.96
N ALA A 6 10.32 2.65 8.40
CA ALA A 6 10.80 3.70 7.52
C ALA A 6 11.72 3.18 6.43
N GLN A 7 12.36 2.03 6.65
CA GLN A 7 13.25 1.44 5.65
C GLN A 7 12.51 0.66 4.58
N MET A 8 11.26 0.33 4.82
CA MET A 8 10.49 -0.43 3.83
C MET A 8 10.06 0.46 2.70
N ARG A 9 10.16 -0.07 1.49
CA ARG A 9 9.66 0.60 0.31
C ARG A 9 8.25 0.09 0.06
N VAL A 10 7.30 1.03 -0.08
CA VAL A 10 5.89 0.68 -0.26
C VAL A 10 5.43 1.23 -1.60
N LEU A 11 4.82 0.36 -2.39
CA LEU A 11 4.23 0.74 -3.68
C LEU A 11 2.75 0.39 -3.65
N VAL A 12 1.91 1.34 -4.01
CA VAL A 12 0.46 1.16 -4.00
C VAL A 12 -0.03 1.09 -5.44
N ALA A 13 -0.77 0.03 -5.76
CA ALA A 13 -1.40 -0.10 -7.06
C ALA A 13 -2.57 0.89 -7.13
N ILE A 14 -2.59 1.71 -8.17
CA ILE A 14 -3.59 2.77 -8.28
C ILE A 14 -4.97 2.20 -8.60
N GLU A 15 -5.03 1.25 -9.53
CA GLU A 15 -6.30 0.65 -9.92
C GLU A 15 -6.66 -0.52 -9.02
N PRO A 16 -7.94 -0.69 -8.72
CA PRO A 16 -8.36 -1.81 -7.89
C PRO A 16 -8.18 -3.15 -8.62
N VAL A 17 -8.08 -4.22 -7.84
CA VAL A 17 -7.96 -5.57 -8.39
C VAL A 17 -9.14 -6.41 -7.90
N ASP A 18 -9.37 -7.50 -8.62
CA ASP A 18 -10.39 -8.48 -8.20
C ASP A 18 -9.97 -9.08 -6.87
N GLY A 19 -10.87 -9.02 -5.89
CA GLY A 19 -10.59 -9.54 -4.55
C GLY A 19 -10.36 -11.03 -4.48
N ARG A 20 -10.62 -11.76 -5.58
CA ARG A 20 -10.39 -13.20 -5.60
C ARG A 20 -9.01 -13.57 -6.12
N LYS A 21 -8.20 -12.59 -6.54
CA LYS A 21 -6.84 -12.89 -7.01
C LYS A 21 -6.00 -13.42 -5.87
N GLY A 22 -5.27 -14.50 -6.13
CA GLY A 22 -4.34 -15.07 -5.17
C GLY A 22 -2.94 -14.52 -5.36
N ILE A 23 -1.97 -15.12 -4.65
CA ILE A 23 -0.58 -14.65 -4.69
C ILE A 23 -0.06 -14.64 -6.12
N ASP A 24 -0.22 -15.73 -6.86
CA ASP A 24 0.35 -15.81 -8.20
C ASP A 24 -0.24 -14.77 -9.14
N SER A 25 -1.54 -14.53 -9.02
CA SER A 25 -2.19 -13.51 -9.84
C SER A 25 -1.69 -12.11 -9.51
N LEU A 26 -1.50 -11.82 -8.22
CA LEU A 26 -0.99 -10.51 -7.80
C LEU A 26 0.47 -10.32 -8.23
N VAL A 27 1.27 -11.39 -8.18
CA VAL A 27 2.65 -11.33 -8.68
C VAL A 27 2.64 -10.95 -10.16
N ARG A 28 1.73 -11.53 -10.94
CA ARG A 28 1.63 -11.17 -12.36
C ARG A 28 1.17 -9.74 -12.57
N VAL A 29 0.32 -9.22 -11.69
CA VAL A 29 -0.06 -7.80 -11.75
C VAL A 29 1.17 -6.91 -11.52
N CYS A 30 2.01 -7.26 -10.55
CA CYS A 30 3.24 -6.50 -10.32
C CYS A 30 4.12 -6.47 -11.55
N GLN A 31 4.33 -7.60 -12.19
CA GLN A 31 5.23 -7.71 -13.34
C GLN A 31 4.64 -7.05 -14.58
N GLY A 32 3.37 -7.31 -14.88
CA GLY A 32 2.76 -6.89 -16.13
C GLY A 32 2.12 -5.51 -16.08
N HIS A 33 1.34 -5.25 -15.06
CA HIS A 33 0.60 -3.99 -14.99
C HIS A 33 1.39 -2.89 -14.29
N LEU A 34 2.02 -3.21 -13.17
CA LEU A 34 2.79 -2.22 -12.43
C LEU A 34 4.20 -2.07 -12.98
N CYS A 35 4.69 -3.03 -13.74
CA CYS A 35 6.05 -3.06 -14.30
C CYS A 35 7.09 -2.94 -13.18
N GLU A 36 6.86 -3.67 -12.09
CA GLU A 36 7.74 -3.69 -10.94
C GLU A 36 8.23 -5.11 -10.68
N ASP A 37 9.36 -5.20 -10.00
CA ASP A 37 9.95 -6.49 -9.67
C ASP A 37 9.28 -7.05 -8.41
N PRO A 38 8.50 -8.14 -8.52
CA PRO A 38 7.83 -8.68 -7.34
C PRO A 38 8.78 -9.29 -6.32
N PHE A 39 10.04 -9.55 -6.70
CA PHE A 39 11.04 -10.09 -5.78
C PHE A 39 11.85 -9.00 -5.09
N SER A 40 11.49 -7.74 -5.27
CA SER A 40 12.30 -6.62 -4.77
C SER A 40 12.29 -6.45 -3.26
N GLY A 41 11.36 -7.10 -2.58
CA GLY A 41 11.18 -6.88 -1.14
C GLY A 41 10.28 -5.70 -0.82
N CYS A 42 9.80 -4.98 -1.83
CA CYS A 42 8.81 -3.92 -1.62
C CYS A 42 7.51 -4.50 -1.08
N VAL A 43 6.80 -3.68 -0.33
CA VAL A 43 5.45 -4.01 0.09
C VAL A 43 4.51 -3.44 -0.98
N PHE A 44 3.78 -4.32 -1.66
CA PHE A 44 2.80 -3.91 -2.65
C PHE A 44 1.42 -3.91 -2.01
N ILE A 45 0.70 -2.81 -2.14
CA ILE A 45 -0.64 -2.68 -1.57
C ILE A 45 -1.66 -2.58 -2.69
N PHE A 46 -2.67 -3.43 -2.63
CA PHE A 46 -3.76 -3.49 -3.61
C PHE A 46 -5.08 -3.27 -2.88
N ARG A 47 -6.03 -2.63 -3.55
CA ARG A 47 -7.39 -2.48 -3.01
C ARG A 47 -8.38 -3.29 -3.83
N SER A 48 -9.46 -3.71 -3.19
CA SER A 48 -10.56 -4.35 -3.88
C SER A 48 -11.39 -3.30 -4.62
N ARG A 49 -12.17 -3.77 -5.61
CA ARG A 49 -13.02 -2.86 -6.40
C ARG A 49 -14.07 -2.16 -5.55
N ARG A 50 -14.55 -2.82 -4.51
CA ARG A 50 -15.53 -2.21 -3.61
C ARG A 50 -14.91 -1.23 -2.63
N GLY A 51 -13.60 -1.29 -2.46
CA GLY A 51 -12.92 -0.43 -1.51
C GLY A 51 -13.05 -0.86 -0.08
N THR A 52 -13.51 -2.10 0.17
CA THR A 52 -13.71 -2.61 1.53
C THR A 52 -12.55 -3.44 2.04
N SER A 53 -11.61 -3.80 1.18
CA SER A 53 -10.45 -4.57 1.61
C SER A 53 -9.19 -4.14 0.87
N ILE A 54 -8.08 -4.38 1.53
CA ILE A 54 -6.75 -4.19 0.95
C ILE A 54 -5.96 -5.48 1.13
N ARG A 55 -4.97 -5.66 0.26
CA ARG A 55 -4.07 -6.80 0.32
C ARG A 55 -2.65 -6.30 0.20
N LEU A 56 -1.78 -6.87 1.00
CA LEU A 56 -0.36 -6.52 1.03
C LEU A 56 0.43 -7.74 0.61
N LEU A 57 1.28 -7.56 -0.39
CA LEU A 57 2.11 -8.63 -0.94
C LEU A 57 3.56 -8.23 -0.78
N SER A 58 4.39 -9.13 -0.26
CA SER A 58 5.83 -8.86 -0.12
C SER A 58 6.61 -10.15 -0.18
N TYR A 59 7.77 -10.10 -0.83
CA TYR A 59 8.68 -11.23 -0.93
C TYR A 59 9.79 -11.06 0.09
N ASP A 60 10.05 -12.09 0.90
CA ASP A 60 11.01 -12.00 2.01
C ASP A 60 12.34 -12.70 1.72
N GLY A 61 12.59 -13.08 0.47
CA GLY A 61 13.79 -13.81 0.10
C GLY A 61 13.56 -15.31 0.02
N GLN A 62 12.47 -15.80 0.60
CA GLN A 62 12.16 -17.22 0.60
C GLN A 62 10.79 -17.50 0.01
N GLY A 63 9.85 -16.60 0.22
CA GLY A 63 8.50 -16.77 -0.28
C GLY A 63 7.73 -15.48 -0.18
N TYR A 64 6.48 -15.52 -0.63
CA TYR A 64 5.60 -14.37 -0.61
C TYR A 64 4.70 -14.39 0.60
N TRP A 65 4.57 -13.25 1.23
CA TRP A 65 3.57 -12.99 2.26
C TRP A 65 2.41 -12.26 1.62
N LEU A 66 1.21 -12.72 1.90
CA LEU A 66 0.00 -12.03 1.47
C LEU A 66 -0.87 -11.82 2.70
N ALA A 67 -1.06 -10.56 3.07
CA ALA A 67 -1.92 -10.20 4.17
C ALA A 67 -3.15 -9.49 3.60
N GLN A 68 -4.28 -9.67 4.24
CA GLN A 68 -5.53 -9.04 3.80
C GLN A 68 -6.22 -8.44 5.00
N LYS A 69 -6.73 -7.23 4.79
CA LYS A 69 -7.56 -6.57 5.78
C LYS A 69 -8.89 -6.20 5.12
N ARG A 70 -9.98 -6.71 5.66
CA ARG A 70 -11.32 -6.34 5.22
C ARG A 70 -11.98 -5.57 6.35
N LEU A 71 -12.48 -4.37 6.02
CA LEU A 71 -13.16 -3.55 7.00
C LEU A 71 -14.51 -4.19 7.33
N SER A 72 -14.83 -4.27 8.62
CA SER A 72 -16.12 -4.77 9.03
C SER A 72 -17.21 -3.74 8.77
N LYS A 73 -16.82 -2.47 8.61
CA LYS A 73 -17.76 -1.38 8.36
C LYS A 73 -17.03 -0.28 7.62
N GLY A 74 -17.68 0.30 6.63
CA GLY A 74 -17.12 1.40 5.87
C GLY A 74 -16.18 0.95 4.77
N LYS A 75 -15.46 1.89 4.23
CA LYS A 75 -14.55 1.68 3.09
C LYS A 75 -13.26 2.43 3.31
N PHE A 76 -12.23 2.03 2.53
CA PHE A 76 -11.02 2.81 2.41
C PHE A 76 -11.34 4.00 1.51
N THR A 77 -11.60 5.16 2.09
CA THR A 77 -12.11 6.32 1.37
C THR A 77 -11.02 7.11 0.67
N TRP A 78 -9.80 7.03 1.17
CA TRP A 78 -8.66 7.69 0.53
C TRP A 78 -7.82 6.66 -0.21
N TRP A 79 -7.44 6.99 -1.43
CA TRP A 79 -6.51 6.19 -2.20
C TRP A 79 -5.66 7.13 -3.06
N PRO A 80 -4.37 6.86 -3.23
CA PRO A 80 -3.53 7.73 -4.03
C PRO A 80 -3.94 7.74 -5.49
N GLU A 81 -3.68 8.86 -6.15
CA GLU A 81 -3.90 9.03 -7.57
C GLU A 81 -2.57 9.28 -8.24
N SER A 82 -2.43 8.78 -9.46
CA SER A 82 -1.20 8.94 -10.22
C SER A 82 -1.47 8.59 -11.67
N SER A 83 -0.68 9.17 -12.58
CA SER A 83 -0.71 8.77 -13.98
C SER A 83 0.01 7.44 -14.19
N SER A 84 0.85 7.04 -13.22
CA SER A 84 1.51 5.74 -13.26
C SER A 84 0.59 4.68 -12.66
N ALA A 85 0.88 3.41 -12.95
CA ALA A 85 0.09 2.30 -12.44
C ALA A 85 0.30 2.08 -10.95
N ALA A 86 1.43 2.54 -10.41
CA ALA A 86 1.77 2.40 -9.00
C ALA A 86 2.37 3.70 -8.50
N LYS A 87 2.25 3.92 -7.19
CA LYS A 87 2.82 5.10 -6.54
C LYS A 87 3.50 4.69 -5.26
N ALA A 88 4.70 5.24 -5.04
CA ALA A 88 5.43 5.02 -3.80
C ALA A 88 4.84 5.86 -2.68
N LEU A 89 4.75 5.27 -1.49
CA LEU A 89 4.28 5.97 -0.30
C LEU A 89 5.38 5.97 0.76
N GLU A 90 5.39 7.02 1.56
CA GLU A 90 6.19 7.05 2.77
C GLU A 90 5.59 6.11 3.80
N ALA A 91 6.43 5.65 4.74
CA ALA A 91 5.96 4.70 5.74
C ALA A 91 4.75 5.21 6.51
N TYR A 92 4.77 6.48 6.90
CA TYR A 92 3.64 7.03 7.67
C TYR A 92 2.37 7.11 6.82
N GLU A 93 2.51 7.37 5.52
CA GLU A 93 1.35 7.36 4.62
C GLU A 93 0.75 5.98 4.49
N ALA A 94 1.62 4.97 4.37
CA ALA A 94 1.17 3.58 4.26
C ALA A 94 0.45 3.13 5.53
N GLN A 95 1.01 3.48 6.70
CA GLN A 95 0.38 3.16 7.98
C GLN A 95 -1.01 3.76 8.07
N LEU A 96 -1.14 5.02 7.67
CA LEU A 96 -2.42 5.70 7.73
C LEU A 96 -3.43 5.10 6.76
N LEU A 97 -2.97 4.76 5.56
CA LEU A 97 -3.83 4.10 4.58
C LEU A 97 -4.35 2.77 5.12
N MET A 98 -3.49 2.01 5.81
CA MET A 98 -3.87 0.69 6.31
C MET A 98 -4.94 0.76 7.40
N VAL A 99 -5.07 1.89 8.08
CA VAL A 99 -6.16 2.08 9.05
C VAL A 99 -7.32 2.88 8.46
N ALA A 100 -7.36 2.97 7.14
CA ALA A 100 -8.42 3.66 6.39
C ALA A 100 -8.46 5.16 6.68
N GLY A 101 -7.28 5.74 6.98
CA GLY A 101 -7.18 7.17 7.23
C GLY A 101 -7.05 7.97 5.95
N ASP A 102 -7.15 9.29 6.08
CA ASP A 102 -7.03 10.23 4.97
C ASP A 102 -5.63 10.84 4.98
N VAL A 103 -4.78 10.34 4.12
CA VAL A 103 -3.38 10.76 4.03
C VAL A 103 -3.25 12.22 3.63
N SER A 104 -4.19 12.72 2.82
CA SER A 104 -4.13 14.11 2.37
C SER A 104 -4.21 15.08 3.52
N ARG A 105 -4.94 14.74 4.58
CA ARG A 105 -5.04 15.60 5.77
C ARG A 105 -3.73 15.66 6.52
N VAL A 106 -3.02 14.53 6.59
CA VAL A 106 -1.73 14.50 7.26
C VAL A 106 -0.73 15.37 6.51
N ARG A 107 -0.76 15.33 5.19
CA ARG A 107 0.11 16.14 4.39
C ARG A 107 -0.15 17.62 4.57
N ALA A 108 -1.40 17.97 4.85
CA ALA A 108 -1.76 19.36 5.07
C ALA A 108 -1.18 19.92 6.36
N ALA A 109 -0.67 19.09 7.24
CA ALA A 109 -0.08 19.52 8.50
C ALA A 109 1.34 18.96 8.65
N PRO A 110 2.23 19.29 7.73
CA PRO A 110 3.56 18.66 7.72
C PRO A 110 4.47 19.12 8.84
N MET A 111 4.14 20.21 9.50
CA MET A 111 5.06 20.80 10.44
C MET A 111 5.34 19.93 11.65
N TRP A 112 4.41 19.09 12.03
CA TRP A 112 4.65 18.26 13.20
C TRP A 112 5.80 17.27 12.97
N ARG A 113 6.06 16.89 11.73
CA ARG A 113 7.19 16.04 11.44
C ARG A 113 8.49 16.80 11.47
N ARG A 114 8.43 18.04 11.05
CA ARG A 114 9.65 18.83 10.96
C ARG A 114 10.17 19.28 12.28
N VAL A 115 9.31 19.33 13.26
CA VAL A 115 9.74 19.71 14.59
C VAL A 115 10.88 18.85 15.08
N SER A 116 10.82 17.57 14.79
CA SER A 116 11.87 16.68 15.23
C SER A 116 13.18 16.93 14.51
N GLU A 117 13.15 17.60 13.40
CA GLU A 117 14.36 17.86 12.61
C GLU A 117 14.96 19.22 12.93
N VAL A 118 14.20 20.03 13.57
CA VAL A 118 14.67 21.36 13.86
C VAL A 118 15.67 21.30 14.94
N LYS A 119 16.17 21.55 14.79
CA LYS A 119 16.90 21.50 15.72
C LYS A 119 17.16 22.61 16.07
#